data_85b139eae79d13d09928a15b0c8217e3
#
_entry.id   85b139eae79d13d09928a15b0c8217e3
#
_cell.length_a   1.000
_cell.length_b   1.000
_cell.length_c   1.000
_cell.angle_alpha   90.00
_cell.angle_beta   90.00
_cell.angle_gamma   90.00
#
_symmetry.space_group_name_H-M   'P 1'
#
loop_
_entity.id
_entity.type
_entity.pdbx_description
1 polymer ?
#
loop_
_entity_poly.entity_id
_entity_poly.type
_entity_poly.pdbx_seq_one_letter_code
_entity_poly.pdbx_strand_id
1 'polypeptide(L)'
;MQQAVHKYLSALEAGDAEKAAALFVHNGWVQSPFLGRLPVRDYVSKVASASSKVKLTVHDVLVSAEGHLRAVAYYQYDWSLKDGSRVAFDCADVFNFDADTGRIESIVLVYDTQPVRAVVEDKYP
;
A
#
# COMPACT_ATOMS: atom_id res chain seq x y z
N MET A 1 -4.54 8.83 13.01
CA MET A 1 -3.92 8.48 11.72
C MET A 1 -2.98 7.28 11.81
N GLN A 2 -2.12 7.23 12.81
CA GLN A 2 -1.13 6.14 12.92
C GLN A 2 -1.77 4.76 13.00
N GLN A 3 -2.85 4.61 13.76
CA GLN A 3 -3.54 3.32 13.86
C GLN A 3 -4.10 2.86 12.51
N ALA A 4 -4.69 3.78 11.74
CA ALA A 4 -5.22 3.46 10.43
C ALA A 4 -4.12 3.00 9.46
N VAL A 5 -2.95 3.64 9.52
CA VAL A 5 -1.78 3.25 8.72
C VAL A 5 -1.37 1.80 9.05
N HIS A 6 -1.20 1.49 10.34
CA HIS A 6 -0.80 0.14 10.74
C HIS A 6 -1.86 -0.91 10.39
N LYS A 7 -3.13 -0.58 10.55
CA LYS A 7 -4.24 -1.49 10.19
C LYS A 7 -4.25 -1.76 8.68
N TYR A 8 -4.02 -0.73 7.87
CA TYR A 8 -3.95 -0.91 6.41
C TYR A 8 -2.80 -1.82 6.02
N LEU A 9 -1.60 -1.58 6.55
CA LEU A 9 -0.43 -2.40 6.22
C LEU A 9 -0.64 -3.86 6.63
N SER A 10 -1.27 -4.10 7.78
CA SER A 10 -1.62 -5.47 8.21
C SER A 10 -2.62 -6.13 7.26
N ALA A 11 -3.61 -5.39 6.79
CA ALA A 11 -4.59 -5.91 5.83
C ALA A 11 -3.94 -6.22 4.48
N LEU A 12 -3.04 -5.36 4.01
CA LEU A 12 -2.28 -5.58 2.77
C LEU A 12 -1.42 -6.84 2.89
N GLU A 13 -0.70 -6.99 4.00
CA GLU A 13 0.16 -8.16 4.24
C GLU A 13 -0.66 -9.45 4.26
N ALA A 14 -1.86 -9.40 4.83
CA ALA A 14 -2.78 -10.55 4.88
C ALA A 14 -3.54 -10.79 3.57
N GLY A 15 -3.49 -9.85 2.62
CA GLY A 15 -4.28 -9.93 1.40
C GLY A 15 -5.78 -9.75 1.63
N ASP A 16 -6.17 -9.07 2.70
CA ASP A 16 -7.57 -8.89 3.10
C ASP A 16 -8.12 -7.57 2.54
N ALA A 17 -8.68 -7.64 1.34
CA ALA A 17 -9.20 -6.48 0.62
C ALA A 17 -10.38 -5.81 1.35
N GLU A 18 -11.25 -6.57 1.99
CA GLU A 18 -12.40 -6.02 2.70
C GLU A 18 -11.97 -5.27 3.96
N LYS A 19 -11.00 -5.81 4.68
CA LYS A 19 -10.47 -5.17 5.87
C LYS A 19 -9.75 -3.86 5.52
N ALA A 20 -8.99 -3.85 4.42
CA ALA A 20 -8.36 -2.64 3.93
C ALA A 20 -9.41 -1.60 3.51
N ALA A 21 -10.40 -1.99 2.72
CA ALA A 21 -11.45 -1.09 2.23
C ALA A 21 -12.24 -0.44 3.36
N ALA A 22 -12.45 -1.14 4.48
CA ALA A 22 -13.17 -0.62 5.62
C ALA A 22 -12.49 0.59 6.28
N LEU A 23 -11.20 0.80 6.02
CA LEU A 23 -10.45 1.94 6.55
C LEU A 23 -10.57 3.20 5.69
N PHE A 24 -11.12 3.09 4.50
CA PHE A 24 -11.22 4.17 3.51
C PHE A 24 -12.62 4.76 3.47
N VAL A 25 -12.66 6.00 2.95
CA VAL A 25 -13.93 6.59 2.51
C VAL A 25 -14.50 5.77 1.35
N HIS A 26 -15.76 5.99 1.01
CA HIS A 26 -16.42 5.35 -0.11
C HIS A 26 -15.68 5.60 -1.39
N ASN A 27 -15.27 5.51 -2.24
CA ASN A 27 -14.43 5.83 -3.40
C ASN A 27 -12.95 6.05 -3.08
N GLY A 28 -12.45 5.54 -1.95
CA GLY A 28 -11.03 5.60 -1.62
C GLY A 28 -10.18 4.84 -2.63
N TRP A 29 -8.99 5.35 -2.92
CA TRP A 29 -8.15 4.80 -3.98
C TRP A 29 -6.68 4.73 -3.58
N VAL A 30 -5.95 3.90 -4.31
CA VAL A 30 -4.50 3.73 -4.20
C VAL A 30 -3.88 3.99 -5.56
N GLN A 31 -2.79 4.76 -5.60
CA GLN A 31 -2.02 4.98 -6.81
C GLN A 31 -0.69 4.24 -6.71
N SER A 32 -0.47 3.32 -7.65
CA SER A 32 0.72 2.48 -7.71
C SER A 32 1.52 2.80 -8.98
N PRO A 33 2.87 2.78 -8.92
CA PRO A 33 3.69 2.99 -10.12
C PRO A 33 3.38 2.03 -11.28
N PHE A 34 3.02 0.78 -10.99
CA PHE A 34 2.74 -0.21 -12.04
C PHE A 34 1.26 -0.31 -12.41
N LEU A 35 0.36 -0.10 -11.45
CA LEU A 35 -1.06 -0.33 -11.65
C LEU A 35 -1.86 0.95 -11.89
N GLY A 36 -1.23 2.13 -11.69
CA GLY A 36 -1.95 3.39 -11.74
C GLY A 36 -2.90 3.54 -10.56
N ARG A 37 -4.00 4.27 -10.79
CA ARG A 37 -5.00 4.55 -9.75
C ARG A 37 -6.10 3.51 -9.79
N LEU A 38 -6.33 2.84 -8.64
CA LEU A 38 -7.32 1.80 -8.48
C LEU A 38 -8.14 2.02 -7.21
N PRO A 39 -9.41 1.58 -7.16
CA PRO A 39 -10.09 1.42 -5.86
C PRO A 39 -9.25 0.56 -4.93
N VAL A 40 -9.26 0.87 -3.64
CA VAL A 40 -8.41 0.15 -2.67
C VAL A 40 -8.66 -1.36 -2.69
N ARG A 41 -9.93 -1.77 -2.81
CA ARG A 41 -10.28 -3.19 -2.86
C ARG A 41 -9.63 -3.90 -4.03
N ASP A 42 -9.63 -3.27 -5.20
CA ASP A 42 -9.02 -3.83 -6.41
C ASP A 42 -7.51 -3.90 -6.29
N TYR A 43 -6.89 -2.86 -5.71
CA TYR A 43 -5.44 -2.84 -5.49
C TYR A 43 -5.00 -4.00 -4.60
N VAL A 44 -5.62 -4.16 -3.44
CA VAL A 44 -5.26 -5.22 -2.49
C VAL A 44 -5.50 -6.59 -3.10
N SER A 45 -6.60 -6.77 -3.83
CA SER A 45 -6.90 -8.03 -4.51
C SER A 45 -5.86 -8.38 -5.58
N LYS A 46 -5.40 -7.39 -6.35
CA LYS A 46 -4.36 -7.61 -7.37
C LYS A 46 -3.02 -8.00 -6.75
N VAL A 47 -2.63 -7.33 -5.67
CA VAL A 47 -1.41 -7.68 -4.95
C VAL A 47 -1.51 -9.11 -4.40
N ALA A 48 -2.62 -9.45 -3.77
CA ALA A 48 -2.85 -10.79 -3.23
C ALA A 48 -2.78 -11.85 -4.33
N SER A 49 -3.38 -11.58 -5.50
CA SER A 49 -3.39 -12.51 -6.64
C SER A 49 -2.00 -12.76 -7.21
N ALA A 50 -1.12 -11.75 -7.18
CA ALA A 50 0.24 -11.87 -7.70
C ALA A 50 1.22 -12.47 -6.69
N SER A 51 0.83 -12.59 -5.43
CA SER A 51 1.74 -12.89 -4.32
C SER A 51 1.57 -14.30 -3.80
N SER A 52 2.70 -14.96 -3.47
CA SER A 52 2.69 -16.13 -2.59
C SER A 52 2.86 -15.69 -1.14
N LYS A 53 3.61 -14.60 -0.90
CA LYS A 53 3.80 -14.02 0.43
C LYS A 53 4.15 -12.55 0.32
N VAL A 54 3.58 -11.76 1.23
CA VAL A 54 3.94 -10.35 1.41
C VAL A 54 4.36 -10.17 2.88
N LYS A 55 5.54 -9.62 3.11
CA LYS A 55 5.99 -9.26 4.45
C LYS A 55 6.38 -7.78 4.46
N LEU A 56 5.80 -7.03 5.38
CA LEU A 56 6.04 -5.60 5.52
C LEU A 56 6.72 -5.34 6.86
N THR A 57 7.84 -4.60 6.82
CA THR A 57 8.57 -4.22 8.02
C THR A 57 8.58 -2.70 8.10
N VAL A 58 7.84 -2.15 9.06
CA VAL A 58 7.71 -0.70 9.21
C VAL A 58 8.98 -0.13 9.82
N HIS A 59 9.60 0.83 9.10
CA HIS A 59 10.74 1.60 9.62
C HIS A 59 10.25 2.77 10.46
N ASP A 60 9.23 3.49 9.98
CA ASP A 60 8.69 4.67 10.67
C ASP A 60 7.33 5.06 10.10
N VAL A 61 6.56 5.79 10.89
CA VAL A 61 5.33 6.46 10.44
C VAL A 61 5.48 7.93 10.76
N LEU A 62 5.43 8.77 9.72
CA LEU A 62 5.62 10.21 9.83
C LEU A 62 4.29 10.93 9.62
N VAL A 63 4.12 12.04 10.29
CA VAL A 63 2.93 12.89 10.12
C VAL A 63 3.35 14.27 9.64
N SER A 64 2.44 14.96 8.97
CA SER A 64 2.71 16.29 8.41
C SER A 64 3.10 17.29 9.51
N ALA A 65 4.27 17.90 9.35
CA ALA A 65 4.72 18.98 10.24
C ALA A 65 3.95 20.29 10.00
N GLU A 66 3.22 20.38 8.89
CA GLU A 66 2.45 21.58 8.53
C GLU A 66 0.96 21.47 8.88
N GLY A 67 0.56 20.45 9.61
CA GLY A 67 -0.81 20.27 10.08
C GLY A 67 -1.78 19.72 9.06
N HIS A 68 -1.32 19.19 7.94
CA HIS A 68 -2.19 18.49 7.00
C HIS A 68 -2.60 17.12 7.57
N LEU A 69 -3.77 16.64 7.20
CA LEU A 69 -4.23 15.29 7.55
C LEU A 69 -3.56 14.28 6.61
N ARG A 70 -2.29 14.10 6.82
CA ARG A 70 -1.42 13.30 5.96
C ARG A 70 -0.38 12.58 6.80
N ALA A 71 -0.15 11.31 6.49
CA ALA A 71 0.90 10.53 7.10
C ALA A 71 1.68 9.79 6.02
N VAL A 72 2.92 9.44 6.31
CA VAL A 72 3.75 8.63 5.42
C VAL A 72 4.17 7.39 6.19
N ALA A 73 3.91 6.22 5.62
CA ALA A 73 4.46 4.97 6.12
C ALA A 73 5.74 4.66 5.34
N TYR A 74 6.85 4.64 6.05
CA TYR A 74 8.14 4.26 5.49
C TYR A 74 8.42 2.82 5.92
N TYR A 75 8.51 1.88 4.95
CA TYR A 75 8.61 0.46 5.28
C TYR A 75 9.33 -0.31 4.19
N GLN A 76 9.88 -1.47 4.57
CA GLN A 76 10.41 -2.44 3.63
C GLN A 76 9.29 -3.38 3.18
N TYR A 77 9.17 -3.54 1.87
CA TYR A 77 8.25 -4.45 1.22
C TYR A 77 9.05 -5.66 0.76
N ASP A 78 8.83 -6.81 1.37
CA ASP A 78 9.47 -8.07 1.01
C ASP A 78 8.40 -8.92 0.31
N TRP A 79 8.55 -9.06 -1.00
CA TRP A 79 7.52 -9.60 -1.88
C TRP A 79 8.00 -10.90 -2.52
N SER A 80 7.27 -11.99 -2.26
CA SER A 80 7.43 -13.27 -2.93
C SER A 80 6.27 -13.45 -3.90
N LEU A 81 6.59 -13.62 -5.18
CA LEU A 81 5.59 -13.78 -6.23
C LEU A 81 5.27 -15.26 -6.46
N LYS A 82 4.15 -15.53 -7.14
CA LYS A 82 3.68 -16.90 -7.37
C LYS A 82 4.61 -17.72 -8.26
N ASP A 83 5.41 -17.08 -9.10
CA ASP A 83 6.39 -17.76 -9.95
C ASP A 83 7.69 -18.13 -9.24
N GLY A 84 7.78 -17.85 -7.93
CA GLY A 84 8.96 -18.14 -7.12
C GLY A 84 9.98 -17.00 -7.06
N SER A 85 9.81 -15.95 -7.83
CA SER A 85 10.69 -14.78 -7.75
C SER A 85 10.42 -14.00 -6.47
N ARG A 86 11.43 -13.24 -6.02
CA ARG A 86 11.36 -12.45 -4.81
C ARG A 86 12.09 -11.13 -5.00
N VAL A 87 11.52 -10.08 -4.45
CA VAL A 87 12.14 -8.75 -4.45
C VAL A 87 11.84 -8.05 -3.13
N ALA A 88 12.83 -7.32 -2.60
CA ALA A 88 12.66 -6.50 -1.41
C ALA A 88 13.06 -5.07 -1.76
N PHE A 89 12.28 -4.10 -1.31
CA PHE A 89 12.52 -2.68 -1.58
C PHE A 89 11.84 -1.83 -0.51
N ASP A 90 12.30 -0.58 -0.37
CA ASP A 90 11.69 0.35 0.56
C ASP A 90 10.62 1.19 -0.14
N CYS A 91 9.53 1.42 0.55
CA CYS A 91 8.42 2.25 0.09
C CYS A 91 8.16 3.39 1.05
N ALA A 92 7.64 4.48 0.49
CA ALA A 92 7.03 5.55 1.24
C ALA A 92 5.60 5.71 0.73
N ASP A 93 4.62 5.23 1.49
CA ASP A 93 3.21 5.37 1.14
C ASP A 93 2.66 6.65 1.74
N VAL A 94 2.16 7.54 0.90
CA VAL A 94 1.58 8.82 1.34
C VAL A 94 0.08 8.64 1.52
N PHE A 95 -0.36 8.70 2.78
CA PHE A 95 -1.78 8.57 3.17
C PHE A 95 -2.40 9.95 3.32
N ASN A 96 -3.49 10.20 2.62
CA ASN A 96 -4.32 11.39 2.80
C ASN A 96 -5.61 10.99 3.48
N PHE A 97 -6.03 11.77 4.50
CA PHE A 97 -7.19 11.45 5.33
C PHE A 97 -8.30 12.47 5.12
N ASP A 98 -9.54 11.99 5.21
CA ASP A 98 -10.72 12.82 5.16
C ASP A 98 -10.95 13.52 6.50
N ALA A 99 -11.14 14.85 6.47
CA ALA A 99 -11.32 15.64 7.69
C ALA A 99 -12.61 15.32 8.43
N ASP A 100 -13.67 14.97 7.70
CA ASP A 100 -14.99 14.75 8.29
C ASP A 100 -15.11 13.40 8.98
N THR A 101 -14.50 12.36 8.42
CA THR A 101 -14.67 10.99 8.91
C THR A 101 -13.42 10.44 9.59
N GLY A 102 -12.25 11.03 9.35
CA GLY A 102 -10.96 10.48 9.80
C GLY A 102 -10.52 9.25 9.03
N ARG A 103 -11.25 8.85 8.00
CA ARG A 103 -10.91 7.69 7.17
C ARG A 103 -9.90 8.08 6.10
N ILE A 104 -9.25 7.07 5.53
CA ILE A 104 -8.28 7.29 4.46
C ILE A 104 -9.02 7.66 3.16
N GLU A 105 -8.63 8.75 2.52
CA GLU A 105 -9.12 9.12 1.19
C GLU A 105 -8.32 8.42 0.11
N SER A 106 -7.00 8.41 0.26
CA SER A 106 -6.11 7.90 -0.77
C SER A 106 -4.74 7.53 -0.22
N ILE A 107 -4.07 6.66 -0.95
CA ILE A 107 -2.66 6.35 -0.72
C ILE A 107 -1.94 6.47 -2.06
N VAL A 108 -0.81 7.19 -2.04
CA VAL A 108 0.10 7.26 -3.18
C VAL A 108 1.37 6.53 -2.81
N LEU A 109 1.71 5.48 -3.56
CA LEU A 109 2.92 4.71 -3.34
C LEU A 109 4.10 5.38 -4.03
N VAL A 110 5.18 5.56 -3.29
CA VAL A 110 6.43 6.15 -3.81
C VAL A 110 7.56 5.18 -3.53
N TYR A 111 8.19 4.65 -4.58
CA TYR A 111 9.37 3.82 -4.45
C TYR A 111 10.16 3.80 -5.76
N ASP A 112 11.44 3.43 -5.66
CA ASP A 112 12.27 3.25 -6.84
C ASP A 112 11.83 1.97 -7.55
N THR A 113 11.34 2.09 -8.77
CA THR A 113 10.85 0.96 -9.54
C THR A 113 11.96 0.14 -10.21
N GLN A 114 13.18 0.65 -10.25
CA GLN A 114 14.29 0.01 -10.96
C GLN A 114 14.53 -1.45 -10.50
N PRO A 115 14.66 -1.74 -9.20
CA PRO A 115 14.88 -3.13 -8.76
C PRO A 115 13.66 -4.02 -8.94
N VAL A 116 12.47 -3.44 -9.13
CA VAL A 116 11.20 -4.14 -9.16
C VAL A 116 10.75 -4.46 -10.59
N ARG A 117 11.12 -3.64 -11.57
CA ARG A 117 10.62 -3.74 -12.95
C ARG A 117 10.81 -5.11 -13.59
N ALA A 118 12.00 -5.67 -13.47
CA ALA A 118 12.30 -6.96 -14.09
C ALA A 118 11.54 -8.12 -13.45
N VAL A 119 11.07 -7.94 -12.20
CA VAL A 119 10.40 -8.99 -11.43
C VAL A 119 8.89 -8.93 -11.62
N VAL A 120 8.29 -7.72 -11.65
CA VAL A 120 6.83 -7.57 -11.53
C VAL A 120 6.14 -7.02 -12.77
N GLU A 121 6.87 -6.48 -13.75
CA GLU A 121 6.29 -5.76 -14.89
C GLU A 121 5.18 -6.55 -15.59
N ASP A 122 5.38 -7.85 -15.78
CA ASP A 122 4.42 -8.74 -16.44
C ASP A 122 3.71 -9.69 -15.46
N LYS A 123 3.82 -9.46 -14.14
CA LYS A 123 3.32 -10.40 -13.13
C LYS A 123 1.94 -10.05 -12.58
N TYR A 124 1.48 -8.84 -12.80
CA TYR A 124 0.13 -8.46 -12.39
C TYR A 124 -0.90 -9.05 -13.35
N PRO A 125 -1.93 -9.71 -12.84
CA PRO A 125 -2.98 -10.30 -13.67
C PRO A 125 -3.85 -9.23 -14.37
#